data_9f040d21b745f52d49af82aef706cdad
#
_entry.id   9f040d21b745f52d49af82aef706cdad
#
_cell.length_a   1.000
_cell.length_b   1.000
_cell.length_c   1.000
_cell.angle_alpha   90.00
_cell.angle_beta   90.00
_cell.angle_gamma   90.00
#
_symmetry.space_group_name_H-M   'P 1'
#
loop_
_entity.id
_entity.type
_entity.pdbx_description
1 polymer ?
#
loop_
_entity_poly.entity_id
_entity_poly.type
_entity_poly.pdbx_seq_one_letter_code
_entity_poly.pdbx_strand_id
1 'polypeptide(L)'
;IFEMHQAMNIEVFYWWCIAIMFLIHAGFLSYEIGASRTKNALASGMKNILTLASVIPAFYFVGWWIYNAFPNGLIPIDASAALPWSASMRPDVNDMGTGIFFAAFALFGATTGSILSGAVIERIRLSAFLTLAVILGGGVWILAGSWGWHPSGWLLTPVSYTHLTLPTKRIV
;
A
#
# COMPACT_ATOMS: atom_id res chain seq x y z
N ILE A 1 -7.83 30.48 0.94
CA ILE A 1 -8.07 30.16 -0.51
C ILE A 1 -6.91 29.35 -1.06
N PHE A 2 -5.66 29.74 -0.87
CA PHE A 2 -4.47 29.02 -1.41
C PHE A 2 -4.34 27.59 -0.82
N GLU A 3 -4.45 27.44 0.49
CA GLU A 3 -4.41 26.12 1.16
C GLU A 3 -5.56 25.22 0.74
N MET A 4 -6.75 25.78 0.53
CA MET A 4 -7.91 25.02 0.05
C MET A 4 -7.70 24.50 -1.38
N HIS A 5 -7.07 25.28 -2.26
CA HIS A 5 -6.72 24.82 -3.61
C HIS A 5 -5.63 23.72 -3.58
N GLN A 6 -4.66 23.81 -2.68
CA GLN A 6 -3.66 22.76 -2.53
C GLN A 6 -4.28 21.45 -2.02
N ALA A 7 -5.15 21.49 -1.01
CA ALA A 7 -5.84 20.32 -0.51
C ALA A 7 -6.68 19.66 -1.60
N MET A 8 -7.46 20.43 -2.34
CA MET A 8 -8.28 19.93 -3.45
C MET A 8 -7.43 19.29 -4.57
N ASN A 9 -6.27 19.85 -4.89
CA ASN A 9 -5.36 19.28 -5.88
C ASN A 9 -4.79 17.92 -5.43
N ILE A 10 -4.47 17.78 -4.15
CA ILE A 10 -3.98 16.53 -3.57
C ILE A 10 -5.09 15.46 -3.60
N GLU A 11 -6.31 15.82 -3.26
CA GLU A 11 -7.46 14.92 -3.32
C GLU A 11 -7.71 14.41 -4.74
N VAL A 12 -7.74 15.31 -5.72
CA VAL A 12 -7.91 14.96 -7.15
C VAL A 12 -6.78 14.05 -7.62
N PHE A 13 -5.55 14.32 -7.21
CA PHE A 13 -4.40 13.47 -7.54
C PHE A 13 -4.58 12.05 -7.00
N TYR A 14 -4.94 11.88 -5.73
CA TYR A 14 -5.15 10.55 -5.16
C TYR A 14 -6.37 9.83 -5.73
N TRP A 15 -7.42 10.56 -6.13
CA TRP A 15 -8.55 9.99 -6.86
C TRP A 15 -8.09 9.32 -8.16
N TRP A 16 -7.28 10.01 -8.94
CA TRP A 16 -6.69 9.43 -10.15
C TRP A 16 -5.77 8.26 -9.84
N CYS A 17 -4.98 8.35 -8.78
CA CYS A 17 -4.14 7.23 -8.33
C CYS A 17 -4.97 5.98 -8.03
N ILE A 18 -6.10 6.11 -7.34
CA ILE A 18 -7.00 4.98 -7.04
C ILE A 18 -7.49 4.32 -8.34
N ALA A 19 -7.99 5.11 -9.27
CA ALA A 19 -8.48 4.60 -10.56
C ALA A 19 -7.37 3.86 -11.35
N ILE A 20 -6.18 4.45 -11.43
CA ILE A 20 -5.03 3.86 -12.11
C ILE A 20 -4.58 2.57 -11.40
N MET A 21 -4.58 2.54 -10.07
CA MET A 21 -4.21 1.36 -9.30
C MET A 21 -5.16 0.18 -9.54
N PHE A 22 -6.47 0.44 -9.69
CA PHE A 22 -7.41 -0.61 -10.11
C PHE A 22 -7.12 -1.13 -11.53
N LEU A 23 -6.74 -0.26 -12.45
CA LEU A 23 -6.32 -0.68 -13.79
C LEU A 23 -5.03 -1.51 -13.76
N ILE A 24 -4.10 -1.20 -12.86
CA ILE A 24 -2.89 -2.00 -12.64
C ILE A 24 -3.28 -3.40 -12.15
N HIS A 25 -4.19 -3.52 -11.19
CA HIS A 25 -4.67 -4.83 -10.74
C HIS A 25 -5.36 -5.62 -11.85
N ALA A 26 -6.19 -4.98 -12.67
CA ALA A 26 -6.79 -5.62 -13.84
C ALA A 26 -5.72 -6.07 -14.85
N GLY A 27 -4.66 -5.29 -15.02
CA GLY A 27 -3.50 -5.63 -15.84
C GLY A 27 -2.75 -6.86 -15.32
N PHE A 28 -2.46 -6.92 -14.01
CA PHE A 28 -1.84 -8.10 -13.39
C PHE A 28 -2.71 -9.34 -13.51
N LEU A 29 -4.02 -9.22 -13.26
CA LEU A 29 -4.97 -10.31 -13.44
C LEU A 29 -4.91 -10.87 -14.87
N SER A 30 -5.01 -9.99 -15.86
CA SER A 30 -5.01 -10.36 -17.28
C SER A 30 -3.67 -10.99 -17.69
N TYR A 31 -2.57 -10.39 -17.25
CA TYR A 31 -1.21 -10.89 -17.51
C TYR A 31 -1.00 -12.29 -16.93
N GLU A 32 -1.35 -12.51 -15.67
CA GLU A 32 -1.15 -13.82 -15.03
C GLU A 32 -2.04 -14.92 -15.61
N ILE A 33 -3.29 -14.59 -15.98
CA ILE A 33 -4.15 -15.52 -16.68
C ILE A 33 -3.51 -15.93 -18.01
N GLY A 34 -2.99 -14.96 -18.78
CA GLY A 34 -2.34 -15.21 -20.05
C GLY A 34 -1.01 -15.95 -19.95
N ALA A 35 -0.23 -15.72 -18.89
CA ALA A 35 1.05 -16.39 -18.64
C ALA A 35 0.89 -17.79 -18.04
N SER A 36 -0.27 -18.12 -17.48
CA SER A 36 -0.55 -19.43 -16.89
C SER A 36 -0.93 -20.45 -17.96
N ARG A 37 -0.64 -21.73 -17.68
CA ARG A 37 -1.17 -22.82 -18.52
C ARG A 37 -2.69 -22.80 -18.49
N THR A 38 -3.34 -23.15 -19.60
CA THR A 38 -4.80 -23.12 -19.76
C THR A 38 -5.55 -23.82 -18.61
N LYS A 39 -5.02 -24.94 -18.11
CA LYS A 39 -5.62 -25.68 -16.98
C LYS A 39 -5.54 -24.94 -15.65
N ASN A 40 -4.65 -23.98 -15.51
CA ASN A 40 -4.40 -23.22 -14.28
C ASN A 40 -4.87 -21.75 -14.38
N ALA A 41 -5.35 -21.32 -15.51
CA ALA A 41 -5.75 -19.93 -15.78
C ALA A 41 -6.79 -19.42 -14.77
N LEU A 42 -7.81 -20.24 -14.46
CA LEU A 42 -8.83 -19.91 -13.47
C LEU A 42 -8.22 -19.76 -12.08
N ALA A 43 -7.33 -20.66 -11.67
CA ALA A 43 -6.66 -20.61 -10.37
C ALA A 43 -5.79 -19.35 -10.22
N SER A 44 -5.09 -18.95 -11.28
CA SER A 44 -4.29 -17.73 -11.32
C SER A 44 -5.17 -16.47 -11.21
N GLY A 45 -6.29 -16.43 -11.93
CA GLY A 45 -7.26 -15.34 -11.82
C GLY A 45 -7.86 -15.23 -10.43
N MET A 46 -8.32 -16.33 -9.86
CA MET A 46 -8.87 -16.38 -8.49
C MET A 46 -7.85 -15.93 -7.45
N LYS A 47 -6.58 -16.28 -7.61
CA LYS A 47 -5.50 -15.88 -6.72
C LYS A 47 -5.37 -14.35 -6.63
N ASN A 48 -5.40 -13.64 -7.76
CA ASN A 48 -5.33 -12.18 -7.81
C ASN A 48 -6.54 -11.50 -7.18
N ILE A 49 -7.76 -11.99 -7.43
CA ILE A 49 -8.99 -11.46 -6.83
C ILE A 49 -8.95 -11.66 -5.29
N LEU A 50 -8.56 -12.84 -4.84
CA LEU A 50 -8.46 -13.15 -3.43
C LEU A 50 -7.34 -12.37 -2.72
N THR A 51 -6.30 -11.96 -3.45
CA THR A 51 -5.27 -11.04 -2.91
C THR A 51 -5.88 -9.71 -2.52
N LEU A 52 -6.65 -9.07 -3.41
CA LEU A 52 -7.38 -7.85 -3.07
C LEU A 52 -8.31 -8.06 -1.88
N ALA A 53 -9.12 -9.12 -1.94
CA ALA A 53 -10.10 -9.42 -0.89
C ALA A 53 -9.49 -9.74 0.48
N SER A 54 -8.23 -10.16 0.56
CA SER A 54 -7.56 -10.48 1.82
C SER A 54 -6.63 -9.36 2.31
N VAL A 55 -5.89 -8.71 1.42
CA VAL A 55 -4.91 -7.68 1.80
C VAL A 55 -5.60 -6.37 2.19
N ILE A 56 -6.67 -5.96 1.50
CA ILE A 56 -7.38 -4.71 1.84
C ILE A 56 -7.96 -4.74 3.26
N PRO A 57 -8.70 -5.78 3.70
CA PRO A 57 -9.12 -5.87 5.10
C PRO A 57 -7.96 -5.94 6.08
N ALA A 58 -6.89 -6.69 5.77
CA ALA A 58 -5.70 -6.74 6.62
C ALA A 58 -5.05 -5.36 6.77
N PHE A 59 -4.99 -4.59 5.68
CA PHE A 59 -4.53 -3.21 5.71
C PHE A 59 -5.44 -2.33 6.59
N TYR A 60 -6.76 -2.47 6.48
CA TYR A 60 -7.70 -1.70 7.30
C TYR A 60 -7.52 -1.97 8.79
N PHE A 61 -7.41 -3.25 9.19
CA PHE A 61 -7.34 -3.61 10.61
C PHE A 61 -5.95 -3.44 11.22
N VAL A 62 -4.89 -3.67 10.46
CA VAL A 62 -3.51 -3.75 10.97
C VAL A 62 -2.57 -2.82 10.24
N GLY A 63 -2.61 -2.79 8.90
CA GLY A 63 -1.64 -2.05 8.11
C GLY A 63 -1.70 -0.54 8.34
N TRP A 64 -2.88 0.04 8.42
CA TRP A 64 -3.04 1.47 8.69
C TRP A 64 -2.52 1.86 10.07
N TRP A 65 -2.75 1.03 11.06
CA TRP A 65 -2.14 1.20 12.37
C TRP A 65 -0.60 1.14 12.31
N ILE A 66 -0.03 0.13 11.65
CA ILE A 66 1.42 0.00 11.49
C ILE A 66 1.99 1.26 10.83
N TYR A 67 1.35 1.78 9.79
CA TYR A 67 1.78 2.97 9.08
C TYR A 67 1.91 4.19 10.00
N ASN A 68 0.92 4.42 10.84
CA ASN A 68 0.88 5.60 11.72
C ASN A 68 1.66 5.41 13.03
N ALA A 69 1.74 4.17 13.54
CA ALA A 69 2.36 3.90 14.84
C ALA A 69 3.88 3.79 14.81
N PHE A 70 4.46 3.35 13.68
CA PHE A 70 5.87 2.95 13.62
C PHE A 70 6.76 3.72 12.62
N PRO A 71 6.61 5.03 12.42
CA PRO A 71 7.41 5.77 11.45
C PRO A 71 8.89 5.87 11.85
N ASN A 72 9.22 5.77 13.14
CA ASN A 72 10.57 5.86 13.69
C ASN A 72 11.19 4.50 14.08
N GLY A 73 10.83 3.44 13.38
CA GLY A 73 11.35 2.09 13.62
C GLY A 73 10.29 1.16 14.20
N LEU A 74 10.65 0.30 15.15
CA LEU A 74 9.74 -0.68 15.75
C LEU A 74 9.14 -0.22 17.09
N ILE A 75 9.40 1.02 17.50
CA ILE A 75 8.85 1.60 18.72
C ILE A 75 7.71 2.55 18.32
N PRO A 76 6.48 2.38 18.85
CA PRO A 76 5.38 3.27 18.54
C PRO A 76 5.66 4.71 19.01
N ILE A 77 5.12 5.70 18.30
CA ILE A 77 5.36 7.13 18.59
C ILE A 77 4.85 7.50 19.99
N ASP A 78 3.71 6.96 20.39
CA ASP A 78 3.13 7.15 21.73
C ASP A 78 2.28 5.93 22.15
N ALA A 79 1.87 5.93 23.43
CA ALA A 79 1.07 4.83 23.97
C ALA A 79 -0.32 4.70 23.36
N SER A 80 -0.92 5.79 22.87
CA SER A 80 -2.23 5.77 22.20
C SER A 80 -2.10 5.17 20.79
N ALA A 81 -0.99 5.40 20.13
CA ALA A 81 -0.67 4.80 18.85
C ALA A 81 -0.43 3.27 18.93
N ALA A 82 -0.16 2.74 20.11
CA ALA A 82 0.00 1.30 20.30
C ALA A 82 -1.31 0.50 20.18
N LEU A 83 -2.46 1.15 20.12
CA LEU A 83 -3.77 0.51 20.02
C LEU A 83 -4.30 0.55 18.58
N PRO A 84 -4.41 -0.58 17.88
CA PRO A 84 -4.84 -0.63 16.47
C PRO A 84 -6.23 -0.02 16.20
N TRP A 85 -7.07 0.00 17.21
CA TRP A 85 -8.45 0.49 17.12
C TRP A 85 -8.68 1.83 17.80
N SER A 86 -7.63 2.55 18.16
CA SER A 86 -7.77 3.90 18.71
C SER A 86 -8.38 4.85 17.67
N ALA A 87 -9.16 5.83 18.12
CA ALA A 87 -9.79 6.79 17.22
C ALA A 87 -8.77 7.58 16.39
N SER A 88 -7.58 7.84 16.96
CA SER A 88 -6.47 8.52 16.28
C SER A 88 -5.85 7.70 15.14
N MET A 89 -6.06 6.38 15.09
CA MET A 89 -5.52 5.50 14.07
C MET A 89 -6.55 5.14 12.98
N ARG A 90 -7.74 5.70 13.01
CA ARG A 90 -8.74 5.49 11.96
C ARG A 90 -8.66 6.58 10.91
N PRO A 91 -8.96 6.27 9.64
CA PRO A 91 -9.21 7.32 8.65
C PRO A 91 -10.34 8.23 9.15
N ASP A 92 -10.10 9.51 9.23
CA ASP A 92 -11.13 10.44 9.65
C ASP A 92 -12.16 10.60 8.55
N VAL A 93 -13.43 10.35 8.87
CA VAL A 93 -14.54 10.52 7.91
C VAL A 93 -14.82 11.99 7.59
N ASN A 94 -14.34 12.91 8.42
CA ASN A 94 -14.44 14.35 8.20
C ASN A 94 -13.24 14.92 7.42
N ASP A 95 -12.17 14.15 7.27
CA ASP A 95 -11.01 14.48 6.46
C ASP A 95 -10.97 13.59 5.21
N MET A 96 -11.53 14.11 4.13
CA MET A 96 -11.57 13.39 2.85
C MET A 96 -10.17 13.09 2.31
N GLY A 97 -9.20 13.97 2.55
CA GLY A 97 -7.81 13.75 2.14
C GLY A 97 -7.22 12.50 2.78
N THR A 98 -7.41 12.30 4.08
CA THR A 98 -6.97 11.09 4.79
C THR A 98 -7.69 9.84 4.28
N GLY A 99 -9.00 9.92 4.02
CA GLY A 99 -9.77 8.79 3.51
C GLY A 99 -9.33 8.35 2.10
N ILE A 100 -9.10 9.31 1.21
CA ILE A 100 -8.62 9.06 -0.15
C ILE A 100 -7.19 8.52 -0.13
N PHE A 101 -6.30 9.08 0.68
CA PHE A 101 -4.94 8.57 0.87
C PHE A 101 -4.94 7.14 1.41
N PHE A 102 -5.78 6.85 2.41
CA PHE A 102 -5.97 5.49 2.92
C PHE A 102 -6.34 4.51 1.82
N ALA A 103 -7.31 4.85 0.97
CA ALA A 103 -7.75 3.98 -0.12
C ALA A 103 -6.64 3.73 -1.14
N ALA A 104 -5.91 4.78 -1.55
CA ALA A 104 -4.76 4.65 -2.44
C ALA A 104 -3.68 3.75 -1.82
N PHE A 105 -3.37 3.94 -0.56
CA PHE A 105 -2.31 3.21 0.14
C PHE A 105 -2.68 1.73 0.37
N ALA A 106 -3.95 1.43 0.64
CA ALA A 106 -4.46 0.06 0.70
C ALA A 106 -4.28 -0.69 -0.62
N LEU A 107 -4.52 -0.01 -1.74
CA LEU A 107 -4.31 -0.58 -3.07
C LEU A 107 -2.81 -0.78 -3.38
N PHE A 108 -1.93 0.07 -2.90
CA PHE A 108 -0.47 -0.17 -2.99
C PHE A 108 -0.07 -1.43 -2.24
N GLY A 109 -0.58 -1.64 -1.02
CA GLY A 109 -0.36 -2.87 -0.26
C GLY A 109 -0.85 -4.11 -1.01
N ALA A 110 -2.06 -4.04 -1.59
CA ALA A 110 -2.61 -5.10 -2.41
C ALA A 110 -1.79 -5.36 -3.68
N THR A 111 -1.25 -4.31 -4.32
CA THR A 111 -0.36 -4.43 -5.48
C THR A 111 0.91 -5.22 -5.13
N THR A 112 1.48 -5.02 -3.96
CA THR A 112 2.63 -5.79 -3.47
C THR A 112 2.31 -7.30 -3.43
N GLY A 113 1.12 -7.67 -2.95
CA GLY A 113 0.64 -9.05 -2.99
C GLY A 113 0.48 -9.58 -4.42
N SER A 114 -0.02 -8.75 -5.34
CA SER A 114 -0.17 -9.12 -6.75
C SER A 114 1.17 -9.31 -7.46
N ILE A 115 2.16 -8.48 -7.18
CA ILE A 115 3.54 -8.65 -7.71
C ILE A 115 4.13 -9.98 -7.24
N LEU A 116 3.96 -10.31 -5.96
CA LEU A 116 4.39 -11.59 -5.41
C LEU A 116 3.71 -12.76 -6.12
N SER A 117 2.43 -12.62 -6.48
CA SER A 117 1.67 -13.63 -7.23
C SER A 117 2.37 -14.02 -8.53
N GLY A 118 2.90 -13.05 -9.26
CA GLY A 118 3.65 -13.27 -10.49
C GLY A 118 4.94 -14.11 -10.28
N ALA A 119 5.66 -13.85 -9.18
CA ALA A 119 6.88 -14.57 -8.86
C ALA A 119 6.66 -16.06 -8.54
N VAL A 120 5.47 -16.41 -8.04
CA VAL A 120 5.13 -17.77 -7.59
C VAL A 120 4.03 -18.44 -8.44
N ILE A 121 3.87 -17.99 -9.68
CA ILE A 121 2.90 -18.57 -10.63
C ILE A 121 3.04 -20.10 -10.66
N GLU A 122 1.93 -20.81 -10.49
CA GLU A 122 1.81 -22.29 -10.54
C GLU A 122 2.69 -23.07 -9.54
N ARG A 123 3.40 -22.39 -8.62
CA ARG A 123 4.39 -23.04 -7.73
C ARG A 123 4.00 -23.11 -6.28
N ILE A 124 2.95 -22.37 -5.88
CA ILE A 124 2.54 -22.24 -4.48
C ILE A 124 1.07 -22.65 -4.30
N ARG A 125 0.73 -23.21 -3.16
CA ARG A 125 -0.66 -23.47 -2.78
C ARG A 125 -1.35 -22.14 -2.47
N LEU A 126 -2.64 -22.05 -2.80
CA LEU A 126 -3.44 -20.81 -2.63
C LEU A 126 -3.41 -20.31 -1.17
N SER A 127 -3.60 -21.18 -0.18
CA SER A 127 -3.60 -20.77 1.23
C SER A 127 -2.25 -20.20 1.68
N ALA A 128 -1.15 -20.86 1.32
CA ALA A 128 0.19 -20.36 1.63
C ALA A 128 0.48 -19.02 0.92
N PHE A 129 0.04 -18.87 -0.31
CA PHE A 129 0.15 -17.62 -1.04
C PHE A 129 -0.63 -16.49 -0.35
N LEU A 130 -1.90 -16.70 0.01
CA LEU A 130 -2.71 -15.68 0.67
C LEU A 130 -2.13 -15.26 2.02
N THR A 131 -1.65 -16.20 2.82
CA THR A 131 -0.94 -15.89 4.07
C THR A 131 0.28 -15.01 3.81
N LEU A 132 1.09 -15.35 2.81
CA LEU A 132 2.27 -14.58 2.46
C LEU A 132 1.91 -13.20 1.91
N ALA A 133 0.88 -13.11 1.08
CA ALA A 133 0.38 -11.84 0.54
C ALA A 133 -0.11 -10.88 1.64
N VAL A 134 -0.83 -11.41 2.63
CA VAL A 134 -1.30 -10.63 3.80
C VAL A 134 -0.11 -10.15 4.64
N ILE A 135 0.85 -11.02 4.92
CA ILE A 135 2.05 -10.64 5.71
C ILE A 135 2.87 -9.58 4.96
N LEU A 136 3.13 -9.78 3.68
CA LEU A 136 3.95 -8.85 2.90
C LEU A 136 3.20 -7.57 2.55
N GLY A 137 1.98 -7.66 2.02
CA GLY A 137 1.21 -6.51 1.58
C GLY A 137 0.56 -5.73 2.72
N GLY A 138 0.06 -6.42 3.74
CA GLY A 138 -0.61 -5.83 4.89
C GLY A 138 0.29 -5.50 6.09
N GLY A 139 1.55 -5.95 6.08
CA GLY A 139 2.47 -5.77 7.20
C GLY A 139 3.83 -5.23 6.78
N VAL A 140 4.67 -6.06 6.18
CA VAL A 140 6.09 -5.72 5.92
C VAL A 140 6.24 -4.51 4.99
N TRP A 141 5.50 -4.48 3.90
CA TRP A 141 5.53 -3.35 2.97
C TRP A 141 5.05 -2.06 3.64
N ILE A 142 3.99 -2.17 4.46
CA ILE A 142 3.42 -1.02 5.19
C ILE A 142 4.43 -0.46 6.20
N LEU A 143 5.16 -1.33 6.90
CA LEU A 143 6.21 -0.91 7.81
C LEU A 143 7.32 -0.14 7.07
N ALA A 144 7.78 -0.66 5.93
CA ALA A 144 8.74 0.04 5.08
C ALA A 144 8.17 1.37 4.54
N GLY A 145 6.88 1.38 4.17
CA GLY A 145 6.15 2.59 3.76
C GLY A 145 6.04 3.63 4.88
N SER A 146 5.82 3.19 6.12
CA SER A 146 5.85 4.08 7.30
C SER A 146 7.19 4.77 7.46
N TRP A 147 8.29 4.06 7.25
CA TRP A 147 9.64 4.63 7.35
C TRP A 147 9.98 5.60 6.23
N GLY A 148 9.51 5.34 5.00
CA GLY A 148 9.88 6.10 3.80
C GLY A 148 8.92 7.18 3.36
N TRP A 149 7.62 7.08 3.73
CA TRP A 149 6.57 8.01 3.25
C TRP A 149 5.78 8.71 4.34
N HIS A 150 5.84 8.23 5.59
CA HIS A 150 5.20 8.95 6.69
C HIS A 150 5.94 10.28 6.94
N PRO A 151 5.24 11.40 7.19
CA PRO A 151 5.89 12.71 7.43
C PRO A 151 6.96 12.69 8.53
N SER A 152 6.77 11.83 9.54
CA SER A 152 7.74 11.60 10.62
C SER A 152 8.64 10.39 10.39
N GLY A 153 8.69 9.83 9.16
CA GLY A 153 9.46 8.65 8.83
C GLY A 153 10.97 8.90 8.96
N TRP A 154 11.68 8.02 9.65
CA TRP A 154 13.10 8.19 9.90
C TRP A 154 13.99 8.13 8.65
N LEU A 155 13.51 7.48 7.57
CA LEU A 155 14.21 7.47 6.28
C LEU A 155 13.93 8.74 5.45
N LEU A 156 12.82 9.43 5.69
CA LEU A 156 12.47 10.63 4.94
C LEU A 156 13.41 11.80 5.29
N THR A 157 13.72 11.97 6.56
CA THR A 157 14.46 13.15 7.06
C THR A 157 15.93 13.16 6.62
N PRO A 158 16.75 12.09 6.78
CA PRO A 158 18.16 12.12 6.41
C PRO A 158 18.45 11.71 4.96
N VAL A 159 17.62 10.87 4.34
CA VAL A 159 17.96 10.23 3.05
C VAL A 159 17.29 10.91 1.88
N SER A 160 16.06 11.37 2.06
CA SER A 160 15.28 11.97 0.97
C SER A 160 15.88 13.30 0.47
N TYR A 161 16.41 14.11 1.38
CA TYR A 161 17.02 15.39 1.03
C TYR A 161 18.41 15.27 0.40
N THR A 162 19.21 14.27 0.79
CA THR A 162 20.59 14.16 0.32
C THR A 162 20.76 13.28 -0.91
N HIS A 163 19.97 12.22 -1.06
CA HIS A 163 20.16 11.24 -2.14
C HIS A 163 19.14 11.33 -3.28
N LEU A 164 17.90 11.77 -3.03
CA LEU A 164 16.89 11.88 -4.08
C LEU A 164 16.90 13.23 -4.80
N THR A 165 17.42 14.29 -4.17
CA THR A 165 17.48 15.62 -4.80
C THR A 165 18.79 15.94 -5.49
N LEU A 166 19.90 15.25 -5.15
CA LEU A 166 21.22 15.46 -5.75
C LEU A 166 21.31 15.05 -7.25
N PRO A 167 20.70 13.96 -7.71
CA PRO A 167 20.75 13.59 -9.12
C PRO A 167 20.03 14.58 -10.06
N THR A 168 18.95 15.22 -9.59
CA THR A 168 18.16 16.14 -10.38
C THR A 168 18.77 17.54 -10.53
N LYS A 169 19.67 17.94 -9.63
CA LYS A 169 20.42 19.21 -9.73
C LYS A 169 21.62 19.18 -10.67
N ARG A 170 21.97 18.03 -11.22
CA ARG A 170 23.11 17.85 -12.12
C ARG A 170 22.78 17.88 -13.61
N ILE A 171 21.52 18.16 -13.96
CA ILE A 171 21.02 18.20 -15.35
C ILE A 171 20.55 19.62 -15.73
N VAL A 172 21.15 20.65 -15.13
CA VAL A 172 21.02 22.05 -15.61
C VAL A 172 22.39 22.63 -15.83
#